data_3463406b4d12c64d1e2fabd21f4fbdf4
#
_entry.id   3463406b4d12c64d1e2fabd21f4fbdf4
#
_cell.length_a   1.000
_cell.length_b   1.000
_cell.length_c   1.000
_cell.angle_alpha   90.00
_cell.angle_beta   90.00
_cell.angle_gamma   90.00
#
_symmetry.space_group_name_H-M   'P 1'
#
loop_
_entity.id
_entity.type
_entity.pdbx_description
1 polymer ?
#
loop_
_entity_poly.entity_id
_entity_poly.type
_entity_poly.pdbx_seq_one_letter_code
_entity_poly.pdbx_strand_id
1 'polypeptide(L)'
;MTTDTDTDIAFLEEQHRGAGAVLASGSAVLAALPTWLTPVVSFARSVAVTDLTRWPTPPEGGRSSSVLILFGDGSQGRDVLLIERAHDMRSHSGQPAFPGGALDPGDSGIVAAALREAVEETGLDAGGVRPFAVLPDLFVPPSGFVVSPVLAWWAKESDVSVVDTREVASVHRVPWSTLIDPVNRVKVRHPSGYIGSGFLVGDLVVWGFTGGLLDRVIALAGWERPWDRSVIVDVDERIELFDEGPSA
;
A
#
# COMPACT_ATOMS: atom_id res chain seq x y z
N MET A 1 -4.69 22.36 -21.15
CA MET A 1 -4.97 22.99 -19.82
C MET A 1 -4.68 21.88 -18.80
N THR A 2 -3.58 22.00 -18.08
CA THR A 2 -3.21 21.05 -17.00
C THR A 2 -4.28 21.16 -15.91
N THR A 3 -4.79 20.05 -15.43
CA THR A 3 -5.74 20.05 -14.33
C THR A 3 -5.01 20.31 -13.01
N ASP A 4 -5.71 20.76 -11.96
CA ASP A 4 -5.11 20.92 -10.63
C ASP A 4 -4.48 19.61 -10.15
N THR A 5 -5.09 18.47 -10.49
CA THR A 5 -4.57 17.14 -10.16
C THR A 5 -3.24 16.84 -10.85
N ASP A 6 -3.06 17.21 -12.12
CA ASP A 6 -1.80 17.00 -12.84
C ASP A 6 -0.66 17.83 -12.21
N THR A 7 -0.99 19.04 -11.74
CA THR A 7 -0.02 19.90 -11.04
C THR A 7 0.40 19.31 -9.70
N ASP A 8 -0.55 18.78 -8.93
CA ASP A 8 -0.28 18.11 -7.65
C ASP A 8 0.55 16.83 -7.84
N ILE A 9 0.26 16.03 -8.87
CA ILE A 9 1.07 14.84 -9.22
C ILE A 9 2.50 15.27 -9.55
N ALA A 10 2.68 16.24 -10.44
CA ALA A 10 4.02 16.71 -10.82
C ALA A 10 4.81 17.24 -9.60
N PHE A 11 4.15 17.93 -8.68
CA PHE A 11 4.76 18.36 -7.42
C PHE A 11 5.24 17.19 -6.57
N LEU A 12 4.40 16.15 -6.37
CA LEU A 12 4.79 14.97 -5.58
C LEU A 12 5.96 14.24 -6.22
N GLU A 13 5.96 14.07 -7.54
CA GLU A 13 7.06 13.43 -8.29
C GLU A 13 8.38 14.20 -8.11
N GLU A 14 8.35 15.53 -8.22
CA GLU A 14 9.54 16.37 -8.08
C GLU A 14 10.11 16.33 -6.64
N GLN A 15 9.23 16.33 -5.64
CA GLN A 15 9.64 16.42 -4.23
C GLN A 15 10.04 15.08 -3.62
N HIS A 16 9.57 13.96 -4.16
CA HIS A 16 9.73 12.65 -3.51
C HIS A 16 11.19 12.26 -3.29
N ARG A 17 12.01 12.17 -4.32
CA ARG A 17 13.47 11.84 -4.26
C ARG A 17 13.85 10.71 -3.29
N GLY A 18 12.97 9.71 -3.11
CA GLY A 18 13.17 8.58 -2.20
C GLY A 18 12.91 8.83 -0.72
N ALA A 19 12.75 10.11 -0.31
CA ALA A 19 12.57 10.48 1.10
C ALA A 19 11.10 10.72 1.51
N GLY A 20 10.17 10.56 0.56
CA GLY A 20 8.76 10.91 0.75
C GLY A 20 8.47 12.36 0.41
N ALA A 21 7.20 12.62 0.07
CA ALA A 21 6.68 13.94 -0.26
C ALA A 21 5.24 14.10 0.21
N VAL A 22 4.83 15.31 0.58
CA VAL A 22 3.44 15.65 0.91
C VAL A 22 3.10 16.96 0.23
N LEU A 23 1.91 17.07 -0.34
CA LEU A 23 1.44 18.30 -0.97
C LEU A 23 1.59 19.50 -0.02
N ALA A 24 1.84 20.68 -0.61
CA ALA A 24 1.96 21.94 0.12
C ALA A 24 0.70 22.21 0.94
N SER A 25 0.85 22.82 2.13
CA SER A 25 -0.26 23.09 3.05
C SER A 25 -1.39 23.93 2.46
N GLY A 26 -1.14 24.66 1.37
CA GLY A 26 -2.15 25.42 0.63
C GLY A 26 -2.80 24.66 -0.53
N SER A 27 -2.49 23.38 -0.75
CA SER A 27 -3.10 22.58 -1.81
C SER A 27 -4.60 22.43 -1.60
N ALA A 28 -5.36 22.61 -2.68
CA ALA A 28 -6.81 22.40 -2.69
C ALA A 28 -7.16 20.94 -2.33
N VAL A 29 -6.32 19.98 -2.74
CA VAL A 29 -6.50 18.57 -2.38
C VAL A 29 -6.43 18.39 -0.87
N LEU A 30 -5.41 18.93 -0.19
CA LEU A 30 -5.30 18.82 1.27
C LEU A 30 -6.45 19.50 2.01
N ALA A 31 -6.93 20.65 1.48
CA ALA A 31 -8.07 21.37 2.06
C ALA A 31 -9.39 20.59 1.91
N ALA A 32 -9.51 19.76 0.86
CA ALA A 32 -10.69 18.95 0.58
C ALA A 32 -10.66 17.56 1.25
N LEU A 33 -9.54 17.16 1.86
CA LEU A 33 -9.45 15.86 2.54
C LEU A 33 -10.41 15.78 3.73
N PRO A 34 -11.05 14.63 3.94
CA PRO A 34 -11.85 14.40 5.14
C PRO A 34 -10.96 14.50 6.39
N THR A 35 -11.50 15.07 7.46
CA THR A 35 -10.76 15.35 8.70
C THR A 35 -10.13 14.11 9.35
N TRP A 36 -10.70 12.93 9.11
CA TRP A 36 -10.13 11.69 9.64
C TRP A 36 -8.78 11.32 9.00
N LEU A 37 -8.43 11.89 7.84
CA LEU A 37 -7.11 11.73 7.21
C LEU A 37 -6.07 12.72 7.74
N THR A 38 -6.44 13.71 8.56
CA THR A 38 -5.49 14.65 9.16
C THR A 38 -4.29 13.97 9.85
N PRO A 39 -4.47 12.90 10.66
CA PRO A 39 -3.33 12.19 11.25
C PRO A 39 -2.42 11.55 10.20
N VAL A 40 -2.98 11.06 9.09
CA VAL A 40 -2.22 10.46 7.98
C VAL A 40 -1.34 11.51 7.32
N VAL A 41 -1.89 12.67 6.98
CA VAL A 41 -1.13 13.81 6.43
C VAL A 41 -0.05 14.26 7.42
N SER A 42 -0.37 14.27 8.71
CA SER A 42 0.57 14.70 9.76
C SER A 42 1.79 13.79 9.84
N PHE A 43 1.60 12.48 9.93
CA PHE A 43 2.73 11.57 10.00
C PHE A 43 3.51 11.51 8.67
N ALA A 44 2.83 11.57 7.53
CA ALA A 44 3.48 11.53 6.21
C ALA A 44 4.50 12.67 6.01
N ARG A 45 4.33 13.81 6.70
CA ARG A 45 5.26 14.94 6.66
C ARG A 45 6.58 14.71 7.39
N SER A 46 6.63 13.78 8.33
CA SER A 46 7.78 13.61 9.24
C SER A 46 8.27 12.17 9.33
N VAL A 47 7.58 11.23 8.70
CA VAL A 47 7.94 9.82 8.76
C VAL A 47 9.28 9.57 8.07
N ALA A 48 10.17 8.85 8.76
CA ALA A 48 11.42 8.37 8.18
C ALA A 48 11.27 6.91 7.70
N VAL A 49 12.14 6.47 6.79
CA VAL A 49 12.15 5.08 6.32
C VAL A 49 12.26 4.08 7.48
N THR A 50 13.01 4.42 8.53
CA THR A 50 13.20 3.60 9.73
C THR A 50 11.95 3.44 10.58
N ASP A 51 10.96 4.32 10.43
CA ASP A 51 9.66 4.19 11.10
C ASP A 51 8.76 3.18 10.40
N LEU A 52 9.01 2.92 9.11
CA LEU A 52 8.19 2.06 8.24
C LEU A 52 8.78 0.66 8.08
N THR A 53 10.11 0.55 7.98
CA THR A 53 10.80 -0.71 7.76
C THR A 53 12.14 -0.77 8.49
N ARG A 54 12.59 -1.99 8.79
CA ARG A 54 13.93 -2.26 9.29
C ARG A 54 14.95 -2.56 8.18
N TRP A 55 14.49 -2.67 6.94
CA TRP A 55 15.33 -3.06 5.82
C TRP A 55 15.84 -1.81 5.10
N PRO A 56 17.14 -1.52 5.17
CA PRO A 56 17.71 -0.41 4.41
C PRO A 56 17.72 -0.73 2.92
N THR A 57 17.55 0.28 2.10
CA THR A 57 17.78 0.14 0.65
C THR A 57 19.25 -0.14 0.41
N PRO A 58 19.60 -1.19 -0.38
CA PRO A 58 20.98 -1.48 -0.72
C PRO A 58 21.62 -0.33 -1.49
N PRO A 59 22.96 -0.14 -1.40
CA PRO A 59 23.67 0.92 -2.13
C PRO A 59 23.48 0.86 -3.65
N GLU A 60 23.34 -0.35 -4.20
CA GLU A 60 23.06 -0.60 -5.62
C GLU A 60 21.61 -0.28 -6.01
N GLY A 61 20.76 0.03 -5.04
CA GLY A 61 19.35 0.26 -5.26
C GLY A 61 18.55 -1.03 -5.47
N GLY A 62 17.44 -0.93 -6.19
CA GLY A 62 16.56 -2.04 -6.55
C GLY A 62 15.68 -1.65 -7.73
N ARG A 63 14.80 -2.56 -8.15
CA ARG A 63 13.82 -2.26 -9.19
C ARG A 63 12.75 -1.33 -8.63
N SER A 64 12.56 -0.18 -9.27
CA SER A 64 11.54 0.79 -8.85
C SER A 64 10.14 0.25 -9.08
N SER A 65 9.30 0.42 -8.08
CA SER A 65 7.87 0.09 -8.12
C SER A 65 7.07 1.06 -7.26
N SER A 66 5.77 1.10 -7.44
CA SER A 66 4.89 1.90 -6.61
C SER A 66 3.63 1.12 -6.25
N VAL A 67 3.03 1.48 -5.12
CA VAL A 67 1.74 0.93 -4.69
C VAL A 67 0.81 2.07 -4.28
N LEU A 68 -0.49 1.87 -4.50
CA LEU A 68 -1.52 2.84 -4.16
C LEU A 68 -2.20 2.46 -2.84
N ILE A 69 -2.00 3.25 -1.80
CA ILE A 69 -2.78 3.18 -0.56
C ILE A 69 -3.96 4.14 -0.71
N LEU A 70 -5.07 3.61 -1.22
CA LEU A 70 -6.27 4.37 -1.54
C LEU A 70 -7.24 4.36 -0.36
N PHE A 71 -7.43 5.52 0.26
CA PHE A 71 -8.37 5.72 1.34
C PHE A 71 -9.75 6.07 0.77
N GLY A 72 -10.75 5.24 1.05
CA GLY A 72 -12.14 5.43 0.64
C GLY A 72 -13.09 5.69 1.82
N ASP A 73 -14.35 5.99 1.50
CA ASP A 73 -15.45 6.12 2.46
C ASP A 73 -16.70 5.44 1.90
N GLY A 74 -16.61 4.11 1.74
CA GLY A 74 -17.62 3.30 1.10
C GLY A 74 -18.85 2.99 1.97
N SER A 75 -19.71 2.11 1.48
CA SER A 75 -20.98 1.75 2.13
C SER A 75 -20.81 1.12 3.51
N GLN A 76 -19.65 0.56 3.81
CA GLN A 76 -19.31 0.01 5.13
C GLN A 76 -18.45 0.98 5.99
N GLY A 77 -18.36 2.23 5.58
CA GLY A 77 -17.52 3.26 6.18
C GLY A 77 -16.12 3.33 5.54
N ARG A 78 -15.22 3.99 6.24
CA ARG A 78 -13.85 4.24 5.79
C ARG A 78 -13.12 2.94 5.47
N ASP A 79 -12.52 2.86 4.30
CA ASP A 79 -11.87 1.64 3.81
C ASP A 79 -10.54 1.91 3.11
N VAL A 80 -9.85 0.83 2.76
CA VAL A 80 -8.69 0.81 1.90
C VAL A 80 -8.89 -0.23 0.79
N LEU A 81 -8.45 0.11 -0.42
CA LEU A 81 -8.50 -0.81 -1.54
C LEU A 81 -7.33 -1.79 -1.49
N LEU A 82 -7.63 -3.07 -1.52
CA LEU A 82 -6.66 -4.16 -1.66
C LEU A 82 -7.06 -5.07 -2.80
N ILE A 83 -6.08 -5.78 -3.35
CA ILE A 83 -6.27 -6.87 -4.30
C ILE A 83 -5.76 -8.17 -3.68
N GLU A 84 -6.24 -9.29 -4.14
CA GLU A 84 -5.61 -10.59 -3.97
C GLU A 84 -4.96 -10.99 -5.31
N ARG A 85 -3.68 -11.28 -5.30
CA ARG A 85 -2.94 -11.66 -6.49
C ARG A 85 -3.37 -13.04 -6.99
N ALA A 86 -3.36 -13.25 -8.31
CA ALA A 86 -3.77 -14.53 -8.89
C ALA A 86 -2.90 -15.68 -8.38
N HIS A 87 -3.52 -16.85 -8.16
CA HIS A 87 -2.89 -18.03 -7.59
C HIS A 87 -1.89 -18.72 -8.53
N ASP A 88 -1.94 -18.43 -9.83
CA ASP A 88 -1.04 -19.00 -10.85
C ASP A 88 0.20 -18.15 -11.12
N MET A 89 0.41 -17.08 -10.35
CA MET A 89 1.59 -16.21 -10.49
C MET A 89 2.85 -16.88 -9.96
N ARG A 90 3.99 -16.58 -10.59
CA ARG A 90 5.32 -17.12 -10.20
C ARG A 90 5.81 -16.61 -8.85
N SER A 91 5.28 -15.48 -8.37
CA SER A 91 5.65 -14.87 -7.09
C SER A 91 4.43 -14.24 -6.44
N HIS A 92 4.37 -14.29 -5.11
CA HIS A 92 3.29 -13.69 -4.30
C HIS A 92 1.88 -14.18 -4.63
N SER A 93 1.77 -15.43 -5.10
CA SER A 93 0.52 -16.10 -5.45
C SER A 93 -0.48 -16.05 -4.30
N GLY A 94 -1.72 -15.60 -4.54
CA GLY A 94 -2.78 -15.53 -3.53
C GLY A 94 -2.54 -14.53 -2.38
N GLN A 95 -1.53 -13.64 -2.47
CA GLN A 95 -1.26 -12.68 -1.40
C GLN A 95 -2.10 -11.41 -1.55
N PRO A 96 -2.72 -10.93 -0.46
CA PRO A 96 -3.32 -9.61 -0.44
C PRO A 96 -2.26 -8.51 -0.59
N ALA A 97 -2.51 -7.57 -1.51
CA ALA A 97 -1.60 -6.47 -1.82
C ALA A 97 -2.36 -5.15 -2.00
N PHE A 98 -1.66 -4.04 -1.88
CA PHE A 98 -2.14 -2.79 -2.47
C PHE A 98 -2.05 -2.92 -4.00
N PRO A 99 -2.95 -2.30 -4.76
CA PRO A 99 -2.78 -2.15 -6.20
C PRO A 99 -1.43 -1.49 -6.51
N GLY A 100 -0.68 -2.04 -7.47
CA GLY A 100 0.62 -1.50 -7.81
C GLY A 100 1.55 -2.48 -8.49
N GLY A 101 2.63 -1.93 -9.04
CA GLY A 101 3.60 -2.69 -9.83
C GLY A 101 4.90 -1.94 -10.11
N ALA A 102 5.66 -2.46 -11.06
CA ALA A 102 6.89 -1.85 -11.51
C ALA A 102 6.64 -0.55 -12.28
N LEU A 103 7.60 0.37 -12.23
CA LEU A 103 7.58 1.54 -13.11
C LEU A 103 7.88 1.11 -14.55
N ASP A 104 7.01 1.52 -15.45
CA ASP A 104 7.20 1.35 -16.89
C ASP A 104 7.87 2.58 -17.53
N PRO A 105 8.61 2.40 -18.65
CA PRO A 105 9.26 3.53 -19.35
C PRO A 105 8.29 4.62 -19.82
N GLY A 106 6.99 4.32 -19.89
CA GLY A 106 5.93 5.28 -20.28
C GLY A 106 5.36 6.07 -19.12
N ASP A 107 5.64 5.68 -17.87
CA ASP A 107 5.14 6.39 -16.70
C ASP A 107 5.90 7.71 -16.51
N SER A 108 5.18 8.79 -16.20
CA SER A 108 5.81 10.08 -15.88
C SER A 108 6.51 10.07 -14.53
N GLY A 109 6.22 9.07 -13.67
CA GLY A 109 6.84 8.84 -12.37
C GLY A 109 6.07 7.83 -11.53
N ILE A 110 6.38 7.79 -10.22
CA ILE A 110 5.86 6.78 -9.28
C ILE A 110 4.36 6.92 -9.01
N VAL A 111 3.84 8.16 -8.97
CA VAL A 111 2.41 8.40 -8.76
C VAL A 111 1.61 7.97 -9.99
N ALA A 112 2.13 8.28 -11.18
CA ALA A 112 1.51 7.85 -12.44
C ALA A 112 1.48 6.32 -12.55
N ALA A 113 2.59 5.64 -12.20
CA ALA A 113 2.67 4.18 -12.17
C ALA A 113 1.65 3.57 -11.20
N ALA A 114 1.54 4.09 -9.96
CA ALA A 114 0.58 3.60 -8.98
C ALA A 114 -0.88 3.73 -9.45
N LEU A 115 -1.22 4.84 -10.11
CA LEU A 115 -2.55 5.05 -10.67
C LEU A 115 -2.82 4.15 -11.88
N ARG A 116 -1.86 3.99 -12.79
CA ARG A 116 -1.97 3.09 -13.96
C ARG A 116 -2.23 1.67 -13.53
N GLU A 117 -1.39 1.13 -12.63
CA GLU A 117 -1.52 -0.22 -12.09
C GLU A 117 -2.89 -0.43 -11.41
N ALA A 118 -3.34 0.54 -10.59
CA ALA A 118 -4.65 0.45 -9.95
C ALA A 118 -5.80 0.40 -10.97
N VAL A 119 -5.70 1.15 -12.09
CA VAL A 119 -6.67 1.08 -13.18
C VAL A 119 -6.62 -0.28 -13.88
N GLU A 120 -5.42 -0.78 -14.20
CA GLU A 120 -5.22 -2.06 -14.89
C GLU A 120 -5.69 -3.25 -14.05
N GLU A 121 -5.44 -3.23 -12.74
CA GLU A 121 -5.77 -4.33 -11.83
C GLU A 121 -7.24 -4.31 -11.36
N THR A 122 -7.85 -3.11 -11.20
CA THR A 122 -9.15 -2.98 -10.52
C THR A 122 -10.24 -2.27 -11.33
N GLY A 123 -9.91 -1.69 -12.48
CA GLY A 123 -10.86 -0.86 -13.25
C GLY A 123 -11.18 0.48 -12.60
N LEU A 124 -10.40 0.90 -11.62
CA LEU A 124 -10.56 2.17 -10.90
C LEU A 124 -10.61 3.37 -11.88
N ASP A 125 -11.54 4.31 -11.67
CA ASP A 125 -11.50 5.62 -12.35
C ASP A 125 -10.48 6.53 -11.63
N ALA A 126 -9.30 6.66 -12.22
CA ALA A 126 -8.25 7.53 -11.69
C ALA A 126 -8.67 9.01 -11.61
N GLY A 127 -9.64 9.44 -12.42
CA GLY A 127 -10.20 10.80 -12.35
C GLY A 127 -10.88 11.12 -11.02
N GLY A 128 -11.28 10.10 -10.26
CA GLY A 128 -11.84 10.20 -8.92
C GLY A 128 -10.80 10.20 -7.79
N VAL A 129 -9.53 9.89 -8.08
CA VAL A 129 -8.46 9.74 -7.09
C VAL A 129 -7.70 11.04 -6.89
N ARG A 130 -7.31 11.34 -5.66
CA ARG A 130 -6.53 12.53 -5.30
C ARG A 130 -5.31 12.09 -4.50
N PRO A 131 -4.16 11.87 -5.15
CA PRO A 131 -2.89 11.65 -4.47
C PRO A 131 -2.55 12.89 -3.62
N PHE A 132 -2.12 12.65 -2.38
CA PHE A 132 -1.79 13.75 -1.46
C PHE A 132 -0.42 13.60 -0.80
N ALA A 133 0.16 12.40 -0.82
CA ALA A 133 1.49 12.16 -0.30
C ALA A 133 2.13 10.92 -0.94
N VAL A 134 3.45 10.85 -0.86
CA VAL A 134 4.24 9.64 -1.11
C VAL A 134 5.08 9.39 0.13
N LEU A 135 5.09 8.17 0.65
CA LEU A 135 5.95 7.79 1.76
C LEU A 135 7.39 7.54 1.28
N PRO A 136 8.37 7.50 2.18
CA PRO A 136 9.73 7.11 1.83
C PRO A 136 9.79 5.74 1.14
N ASP A 137 10.75 5.59 0.23
CA ASP A 137 11.00 4.35 -0.49
C ASP A 137 11.34 3.20 0.46
N LEU A 138 10.71 2.06 0.24
CA LEU A 138 10.83 0.87 1.08
C LEU A 138 11.44 -0.28 0.28
N PHE A 139 12.58 -0.77 0.72
CA PHE A 139 13.20 -1.95 0.11
C PHE A 139 12.48 -3.22 0.57
N VAL A 140 12.16 -4.07 -0.39
CA VAL A 140 11.55 -5.39 -0.17
C VAL A 140 12.58 -6.46 -0.57
N PRO A 141 13.41 -6.95 0.38
CA PRO A 141 14.59 -7.77 0.10
C PRO A 141 14.32 -8.95 -0.83
N PRO A 142 13.25 -9.69 -0.63
CA PRO A 142 13.04 -10.91 -1.38
C PRO A 142 12.71 -10.71 -2.86
N SER A 143 12.00 -9.62 -3.18
CA SER A 143 11.68 -9.28 -4.58
C SER A 143 12.72 -8.38 -5.23
N GLY A 144 13.62 -7.77 -4.43
CA GLY A 144 14.57 -6.76 -4.89
C GLY A 144 13.91 -5.46 -5.36
N PHE A 145 12.64 -5.23 -5.01
CA PHE A 145 11.95 -3.99 -5.33
C PHE A 145 12.24 -2.90 -4.30
N VAL A 146 12.33 -1.67 -4.80
CA VAL A 146 12.22 -0.44 -4.03
C VAL A 146 10.83 0.11 -4.31
N VAL A 147 9.97 0.06 -3.31
CA VAL A 147 8.55 0.38 -3.42
C VAL A 147 8.28 1.77 -2.85
N SER A 148 7.68 2.65 -3.65
CA SER A 148 7.21 3.97 -3.24
C SER A 148 5.71 3.92 -2.93
N PRO A 149 5.27 4.00 -1.65
CA PRO A 149 3.85 3.98 -1.32
C PRO A 149 3.21 5.34 -1.56
N VAL A 150 2.24 5.40 -2.47
CA VAL A 150 1.44 6.59 -2.79
C VAL A 150 0.18 6.61 -1.96
N LEU A 151 -0.03 7.67 -1.16
CA LEU A 151 -1.24 7.89 -0.38
C LEU A 151 -2.22 8.73 -1.18
N ALA A 152 -3.44 8.23 -1.37
CA ALA A 152 -4.46 8.94 -2.12
C ALA A 152 -5.83 8.85 -1.45
N TRP A 153 -6.63 9.91 -1.63
CA TRP A 153 -8.02 9.97 -1.26
C TRP A 153 -8.92 9.63 -2.45
N TRP A 154 -9.89 8.76 -2.27
CA TRP A 154 -10.91 8.42 -3.26
C TRP A 154 -12.06 9.44 -3.19
N ALA A 155 -11.84 10.61 -3.75
CA ALA A 155 -12.76 11.75 -3.65
C ALA A 155 -14.06 11.53 -4.40
N LYS A 156 -14.00 10.76 -5.49
CA LYS A 156 -15.18 10.34 -6.26
C LYS A 156 -15.01 8.85 -6.55
N GLU A 157 -15.75 8.05 -5.81
CA GLU A 157 -15.70 6.61 -5.94
C GLU A 157 -16.24 6.13 -7.28
N SER A 158 -15.67 5.05 -7.78
CA SER A 158 -16.11 4.28 -8.95
C SER A 158 -16.26 2.82 -8.56
N ASP A 159 -16.98 2.08 -9.38
CA ASP A 159 -16.99 0.62 -9.25
C ASP A 159 -15.60 0.07 -9.51
N VAL A 160 -15.23 -0.96 -8.73
CA VAL A 160 -13.99 -1.70 -8.90
C VAL A 160 -14.27 -3.20 -8.98
N SER A 161 -13.53 -3.86 -9.86
CA SER A 161 -13.65 -5.31 -10.07
C SER A 161 -12.35 -5.82 -10.68
N VAL A 162 -12.17 -7.14 -10.70
CA VAL A 162 -11.04 -7.76 -11.39
C VAL A 162 -11.10 -7.44 -12.88
N VAL A 163 -10.02 -6.88 -13.44
CA VAL A 163 -9.87 -6.58 -14.86
C VAL A 163 -9.17 -7.74 -15.57
N ASP A 164 -8.05 -8.22 -15.03
CA ASP A 164 -7.33 -9.38 -15.56
C ASP A 164 -7.19 -10.47 -14.51
N THR A 165 -7.91 -11.57 -14.71
CA THR A 165 -7.89 -12.72 -13.79
C THR A 165 -6.55 -13.48 -13.75
N ARG A 166 -5.64 -13.18 -14.68
CA ARG A 166 -4.27 -13.74 -14.66
C ARG A 166 -3.38 -13.04 -13.65
N GLU A 167 -3.72 -11.82 -13.25
CA GLU A 167 -2.95 -11.00 -12.33
C GLU A 167 -3.64 -10.83 -10.98
N VAL A 168 -4.96 -10.69 -10.99
CA VAL A 168 -5.79 -10.43 -9.80
C VAL A 168 -6.86 -11.49 -9.66
N ALA A 169 -6.92 -12.17 -8.51
CA ALA A 169 -7.96 -13.12 -8.16
C ALA A 169 -9.23 -12.42 -7.65
N SER A 170 -9.06 -11.38 -6.82
CA SER A 170 -10.18 -10.64 -6.24
C SER A 170 -9.79 -9.20 -5.86
N VAL A 171 -10.80 -8.31 -5.77
CA VAL A 171 -10.64 -6.91 -5.36
C VAL A 171 -11.46 -6.68 -4.10
N HIS A 172 -10.87 -6.05 -3.09
CA HIS A 172 -11.45 -5.88 -1.77
C HIS A 172 -11.42 -4.42 -1.32
N ARG A 173 -12.56 -3.93 -0.86
CA ARG A 173 -12.65 -2.70 -0.06
C ARG A 173 -12.66 -3.09 1.41
N VAL A 174 -11.52 -2.96 2.08
CA VAL A 174 -11.33 -3.44 3.45
C VAL A 174 -11.61 -2.31 4.43
N PRO A 175 -12.63 -2.40 5.30
CA PRO A 175 -12.93 -1.37 6.28
C PRO A 175 -11.77 -1.17 7.26
N TRP A 176 -11.38 0.08 7.52
CA TRP A 176 -10.40 0.38 8.56
C TRP A 176 -10.85 -0.10 9.93
N SER A 177 -12.18 -0.11 10.20
CA SER A 177 -12.73 -0.69 11.44
C SER A 177 -12.37 -2.15 11.63
N THR A 178 -12.30 -2.94 10.54
CA THR A 178 -11.84 -4.35 10.57
C THR A 178 -10.35 -4.42 10.88
N LEU A 179 -9.53 -3.59 10.24
CA LEU A 179 -8.07 -3.60 10.43
C LEU A 179 -7.63 -3.13 11.82
N ILE A 180 -8.36 -2.18 12.44
CA ILE A 180 -8.03 -1.68 13.78
C ILE A 180 -8.68 -2.49 14.91
N ASP A 181 -9.59 -3.42 14.60
CA ASP A 181 -10.20 -4.28 15.61
C ASP A 181 -9.15 -5.25 16.17
N PRO A 182 -8.91 -5.25 17.50
CA PRO A 182 -7.94 -6.13 18.13
C PRO A 182 -8.14 -7.62 17.82
N VAL A 183 -9.38 -8.07 17.60
CA VAL A 183 -9.69 -9.49 17.31
C VAL A 183 -9.14 -9.94 15.95
N ASN A 184 -8.99 -9.01 15.01
CA ASN A 184 -8.49 -9.26 13.67
C ASN A 184 -6.96 -9.07 13.56
N ARG A 185 -6.30 -8.58 14.61
CA ARG A 185 -4.85 -8.33 14.64
C ARG A 185 -4.11 -9.58 15.10
N VAL A 186 -3.18 -10.05 14.28
CA VAL A 186 -2.39 -11.26 14.55
C VAL A 186 -0.91 -11.04 14.23
N LYS A 187 -0.08 -11.94 14.73
CA LYS A 187 1.24 -12.21 14.16
C LYS A 187 1.10 -13.32 13.13
N VAL A 188 1.76 -13.15 12.00
CA VAL A 188 1.80 -14.17 10.96
C VAL A 188 3.21 -14.74 10.89
N ARG A 189 3.30 -16.08 11.00
CA ARG A 189 4.55 -16.82 10.86
C ARG A 189 4.62 -17.42 9.46
N HIS A 190 5.72 -17.17 8.80
CA HIS A 190 6.06 -17.77 7.52
C HIS A 190 6.95 -19.02 7.73
N PRO A 191 6.95 -20.01 6.83
CA PRO A 191 7.81 -21.19 6.89
C PRO A 191 9.31 -20.88 7.01
N SER A 192 9.80 -19.76 6.44
CA SER A 192 11.18 -19.28 6.65
C SER A 192 11.52 -18.88 8.09
N GLY A 193 10.54 -18.87 8.99
CA GLY A 193 10.69 -18.41 10.37
C GLY A 193 10.46 -16.90 10.56
N TYR A 194 10.22 -16.14 9.50
CA TYR A 194 9.83 -14.74 9.64
C TYR A 194 8.48 -14.61 10.36
N ILE A 195 8.41 -13.67 11.30
CA ILE A 195 7.16 -13.32 12.00
C ILE A 195 6.91 -11.82 11.82
N GLY A 196 5.77 -11.49 11.21
CA GLY A 196 5.34 -10.11 10.95
C GLY A 196 3.97 -9.80 11.52
N SER A 197 3.51 -8.56 11.37
CA SER A 197 2.13 -8.18 11.66
C SER A 197 1.21 -8.64 10.54
N GLY A 198 -0.01 -9.05 10.91
CA GLY A 198 -1.04 -9.44 9.95
C GLY A 198 -2.44 -9.12 10.45
N PHE A 199 -3.39 -9.30 9.55
CA PHE A 199 -4.81 -9.00 9.77
C PHE A 199 -5.66 -10.11 9.18
N LEU A 200 -6.69 -10.51 9.91
CA LEU A 200 -7.74 -11.42 9.44
C LEU A 200 -8.87 -10.57 8.84
N VAL A 201 -9.16 -10.76 7.55
CA VAL A 201 -10.18 -10.00 6.82
C VAL A 201 -11.08 -10.98 6.08
N GLY A 202 -12.16 -11.45 6.70
CA GLY A 202 -12.93 -12.58 6.18
C GLY A 202 -12.04 -13.81 6.03
N ASP A 203 -11.96 -14.35 4.81
CA ASP A 203 -11.13 -15.51 4.49
C ASP A 203 -9.68 -15.12 4.11
N LEU A 204 -9.35 -13.83 4.07
CA LEU A 204 -8.02 -13.35 3.73
C LEU A 204 -7.16 -13.18 4.98
N VAL A 205 -5.89 -13.53 4.86
CA VAL A 205 -4.84 -13.14 5.81
C VAL A 205 -3.98 -12.09 5.14
N VAL A 206 -4.09 -10.84 5.59
CA VAL A 206 -3.25 -9.73 5.08
C VAL A 206 -1.98 -9.66 5.89
N TRP A 207 -0.82 -9.87 5.26
CA TRP A 207 0.48 -10.00 5.92
C TRP A 207 1.64 -9.54 5.01
N GLY A 208 2.89 -9.85 5.33
CA GLY A 208 4.04 -9.49 4.52
C GLY A 208 4.27 -7.98 4.45
N PHE A 209 4.63 -7.49 3.26
CA PHE A 209 4.82 -6.06 3.01
C PHE A 209 3.52 -5.27 3.27
N THR A 210 2.40 -5.74 2.72
CA THR A 210 1.10 -5.10 2.86
C THR A 210 0.64 -5.02 4.31
N GLY A 211 0.68 -6.15 5.03
CA GLY A 211 0.32 -6.20 6.44
C GLY A 211 1.26 -5.36 7.32
N GLY A 212 2.56 -5.38 7.03
CA GLY A 212 3.54 -4.55 7.72
C GLY A 212 3.29 -3.07 7.53
N LEU A 213 3.02 -2.63 6.31
CA LEU A 213 2.76 -1.22 5.99
C LEU A 213 1.43 -0.73 6.58
N LEU A 214 0.36 -1.54 6.52
CA LEU A 214 -0.90 -1.24 7.20
C LEU A 214 -0.72 -1.08 8.71
N ASP A 215 0.05 -1.98 9.35
CA ASP A 215 0.38 -1.90 10.78
C ASP A 215 1.07 -0.58 11.13
N ARG A 216 2.02 -0.13 10.30
CA ARG A 216 2.72 1.15 10.48
C ARG A 216 1.80 2.36 10.27
N VAL A 217 0.97 2.35 9.21
CA VAL A 217 -0.01 3.42 8.95
C VAL A 217 -0.98 3.55 10.14
N ILE A 218 -1.53 2.43 10.64
CA ILE A 218 -2.43 2.41 11.79
C ILE A 218 -1.76 2.98 13.04
N ALA A 219 -0.53 2.55 13.33
CA ALA A 219 0.21 3.01 14.51
C ALA A 219 0.55 4.50 14.42
N LEU A 220 1.10 4.95 13.28
CA LEU A 220 1.52 6.34 13.07
C LEU A 220 0.36 7.32 12.97
N ALA A 221 -0.80 6.87 12.47
CA ALA A 221 -2.04 7.65 12.48
C ALA A 221 -2.71 7.70 13.87
N GLY A 222 -2.19 6.98 14.86
CA GLY A 222 -2.78 6.93 16.20
C GLY A 222 -4.11 6.16 16.25
N TRP A 223 -4.37 5.28 15.30
CA TRP A 223 -5.59 4.48 15.23
C TRP A 223 -5.45 3.12 15.93
N GLU A 224 -4.23 2.77 16.34
CA GLU A 224 -3.97 1.48 16.99
C GLU A 224 -4.73 1.33 18.30
N ARG A 225 -5.36 0.16 18.46
CA ARG A 225 -5.94 -0.30 19.73
C ARG A 225 -5.05 -1.40 20.31
N PRO A 226 -4.96 -1.54 21.66
CA PRO A 226 -4.22 -2.64 22.25
C PRO A 226 -4.76 -3.99 21.77
N TRP A 227 -3.87 -4.88 21.32
CA TRP A 227 -4.22 -6.21 20.82
C TRP A 227 -3.23 -7.27 21.31
N ASP A 228 -3.64 -8.55 21.30
CA ASP A 228 -2.85 -9.66 21.78
C ASP A 228 -1.78 -10.07 20.76
N ARG A 229 -0.54 -9.67 20.99
CA ARG A 229 0.60 -9.98 20.13
C ARG A 229 1.10 -11.42 20.25
N SER A 230 0.51 -12.24 21.14
CA SER A 230 0.84 -13.66 21.28
C SER A 230 0.08 -14.55 20.31
N VAL A 231 -1.00 -14.05 19.71
CA VAL A 231 -1.77 -14.78 18.70
C VAL A 231 -0.94 -14.85 17.41
N ILE A 232 -0.52 -16.09 17.06
CA ILE A 232 0.27 -16.36 15.86
C ILE A 232 -0.53 -17.28 14.93
N VAL A 233 -0.63 -16.89 13.67
CA VAL A 233 -1.23 -17.66 12.58
C VAL A 233 -0.10 -18.07 11.64
N ASP A 234 -0.04 -19.37 11.31
CA ASP A 234 0.91 -19.87 10.32
C ASP A 234 0.28 -19.72 8.92
N VAL A 235 1.03 -19.18 7.98
CA VAL A 235 0.62 -19.18 6.57
C VAL A 235 1.04 -20.49 5.93
N ASP A 236 0.19 -21.03 5.05
CA ASP A 236 0.44 -22.27 4.34
C ASP A 236 1.69 -22.12 3.44
N GLU A 237 2.48 -23.20 3.32
CA GLU A 237 3.70 -23.27 2.49
C GLU A 237 3.46 -22.96 1.00
N ARG A 238 2.20 -23.00 0.56
CA ARG A 238 1.81 -22.61 -0.81
C ARG A 238 1.81 -21.10 -1.06
N ILE A 239 1.88 -20.30 -0.01
CA ILE A 239 2.03 -18.85 -0.11
C ILE A 239 3.53 -18.59 -0.11
N GLU A 240 4.18 -18.67 -1.27
CA GLU A 240 5.60 -18.34 -1.41
C GLU A 240 5.87 -16.94 -0.91
N LEU A 241 6.44 -16.87 0.28
CA LEU A 241 7.21 -15.70 0.67
C LEU A 241 8.61 -15.89 0.12
N PHE A 242 8.93 -15.09 -0.89
CA PHE A 242 10.29 -14.70 -1.11
C PHE A 242 11.26 -15.85 -1.34
N ASP A 243 11.49 -16.14 -2.59
CA ASP A 243 12.66 -16.94 -2.98
C ASP A 243 13.89 -16.35 -2.27
N GLU A 244 14.42 -17.07 -1.29
CA GLU A 244 15.70 -16.73 -0.69
C GLU A 244 16.71 -16.77 -1.83
N GLY A 245 17.17 -15.60 -2.23
CA GLY A 245 18.29 -15.52 -3.18
C GLY A 245 19.44 -16.40 -2.70
N PRO A 246 20.29 -16.90 -3.60
CA PRO A 246 21.26 -17.94 -3.30
C PRO A 246 22.07 -17.59 -2.06
N SER A 247 22.04 -18.50 -1.09
CA SER A 247 22.94 -18.50 0.07
C SER A 247 24.39 -18.42 -0.46
N ALA A 248 25.07 -17.35 -0.12
CA ALA A 248 26.50 -17.22 -0.36
C ALA A 248 27.29 -18.14 0.56
#